data_434313b1f36f7822ed3e24e0be056437
#
_entry.id   434313b1f36f7822ed3e24e0be056437
#
_cell.length_a   1.000
_cell.length_b   1.000
_cell.length_c   1.000
_cell.angle_alpha   90.00
_cell.angle_beta   90.00
_cell.angle_gamma   90.00
#
_symmetry.space_group_name_H-M   'P 1'
#
loop_
_entity.id
_entity.type
_entity.pdbx_description
1 polymer ?
#
loop_
_entity_poly.entity_id
_entity_poly.type
_entity_poly.pdbx_seq_one_letter_code
_entity_poly.pdbx_strand_id
1 'polypeptide(L)'
;MAVEDPMKIVVLDVETTGTEKATDQIIELCLRFGLGQDADARTWRIRPEAPINPDATKVHGITADMLVDCPLFPAASAEFLPLITGADMIVGYNVAFDLDMLQAELARAEIPPMVLTGKKIVDVLRLWHHVEPRTLIAALAKFCGETHDNAHQASADVAATARVLESMLSTFGLTDKPLSEIASISDPFASRASWIGPSPHIQWDASGGVIFGFGRYKNQQVSSADGGFLRWILGKDFPPHVKKICRVALERRRQFMIWVEQYYPRPVAKETHPIIADEPDPFGQSDAPSGTQGVLL
;
A
#
# COMPACT_ATOMS: atom_id res chain seq x y z
N MET A 1 12.62 46.04 -9.54
CA MET A 1 11.79 44.82 -9.37
C MET A 1 12.77 43.73 -9.02
N ALA A 2 12.70 43.17 -7.79
CA ALA A 2 13.48 42.00 -7.42
C ALA A 2 12.96 40.85 -8.28
N VAL A 3 13.84 40.24 -9.08
CA VAL A 3 13.54 38.96 -9.75
C VAL A 3 13.44 37.96 -8.62
N GLU A 4 12.23 37.46 -8.32
CA GLU A 4 12.09 36.34 -7.39
C GLU A 4 12.92 35.17 -7.95
N ASP A 5 13.81 34.63 -7.13
CA ASP A 5 14.59 33.44 -7.48
C ASP A 5 13.60 32.30 -7.83
N PRO A 6 13.79 31.61 -8.93
CA PRO A 6 12.85 30.55 -9.32
C PRO A 6 12.75 29.49 -8.22
N MET A 7 11.52 29.12 -7.87
CA MET A 7 11.23 28.12 -6.84
C MET A 7 12.00 26.81 -7.12
N LYS A 8 12.80 26.35 -6.15
CA LYS A 8 13.55 25.10 -6.24
C LYS A 8 12.64 23.92 -5.98
N ILE A 9 12.30 23.19 -7.03
CA ILE A 9 11.43 22.01 -6.98
C ILE A 9 12.28 20.76 -7.08
N VAL A 10 12.05 19.81 -6.17
CA VAL A 10 12.61 18.45 -6.23
C VAL A 10 11.48 17.46 -6.29
N VAL A 11 11.49 16.59 -7.31
CA VAL A 11 10.64 15.41 -7.37
C VAL A 11 11.49 14.24 -6.85
N LEU A 12 10.97 13.46 -5.92
CA LEU A 12 11.70 12.34 -5.33
C LEU A 12 10.89 11.04 -5.34
N ASP A 13 11.64 9.95 -5.36
CA ASP A 13 11.12 8.59 -5.23
C ASP A 13 12.22 7.71 -4.61
N VAL A 14 11.82 6.68 -3.83
CA VAL A 14 12.74 5.75 -3.20
C VAL A 14 12.33 4.30 -3.44
N GLU A 15 13.34 3.43 -3.68
CA GLU A 15 13.18 1.99 -3.60
C GLU A 15 13.72 1.47 -2.26
N THR A 16 13.09 0.44 -1.71
CA THR A 16 13.36 -0.02 -0.35
C THR A 16 13.47 -1.54 -0.27
N THR A 17 14.06 -2.04 0.82
CA THR A 17 14.10 -3.50 1.09
C THR A 17 12.72 -4.09 1.40
N GLY A 18 11.72 -3.25 1.70
CA GLY A 18 10.34 -3.58 2.03
C GLY A 18 9.59 -2.35 2.54
N THR A 19 8.41 -2.52 3.12
CA THR A 19 7.51 -1.42 3.46
C THR A 19 7.48 -1.06 4.96
N GLU A 20 8.19 -1.80 5.81
CA GLU A 20 8.20 -1.60 7.26
C GLU A 20 9.26 -0.56 7.67
N LYS A 21 8.84 0.66 7.94
CA LYS A 21 9.71 1.80 8.27
C LYS A 21 10.70 1.54 9.43
N ALA A 22 10.34 0.65 10.36
CA ALA A 22 11.18 0.32 11.52
C ALA A 22 12.37 -0.56 11.15
N THR A 23 12.27 -1.38 10.12
CA THR A 23 13.26 -2.42 9.79
C THR A 23 13.77 -2.34 8.38
N ASP A 24 12.95 -1.86 7.43
CA ASP A 24 13.33 -1.77 6.04
C ASP A 24 14.17 -0.53 5.75
N GLN A 25 14.97 -0.60 4.70
CA GLN A 25 16.00 0.37 4.36
C GLN A 25 15.86 0.84 2.91
N ILE A 26 16.27 2.09 2.65
CA ILE A 26 16.34 2.64 1.30
C ILE A 26 17.53 2.02 0.56
N ILE A 27 17.28 1.52 -0.65
CA ILE A 27 18.29 0.93 -1.54
C ILE A 27 18.55 1.74 -2.80
N GLU A 28 17.61 2.58 -3.20
CA GLU A 28 17.78 3.55 -4.27
C GLU A 28 16.99 4.81 -3.93
N LEU A 29 17.54 5.96 -4.30
CA LEU A 29 16.86 7.25 -4.20
C LEU A 29 17.11 8.02 -5.49
N CYS A 30 16.05 8.52 -6.10
CA CYS A 30 16.13 9.38 -7.27
C CYS A 30 15.60 10.78 -6.95
N LEU A 31 16.33 11.81 -7.38
CA LEU A 31 15.91 13.21 -7.33
C LEU A 31 15.90 13.77 -8.74
N ARG A 32 14.82 14.44 -9.10
CA ARG A 32 14.68 15.24 -10.31
C ARG A 32 14.50 16.70 -9.93
N PHE A 33 15.22 17.58 -10.61
CA PHE A 33 15.30 19.01 -10.28
C PHE A 33 14.40 19.84 -11.21
N GLY A 34 13.12 19.98 -10.83
CA GLY A 34 12.09 20.66 -11.61
C GLY A 34 11.09 19.70 -12.28
N LEU A 35 10.07 20.28 -12.92
CA LEU A 35 8.95 19.55 -13.55
C LEU A 35 9.09 19.43 -15.08
N GLY A 36 9.99 20.17 -15.70
CA GLY A 36 10.17 20.18 -17.16
C GLY A 36 10.66 18.84 -17.71
N GLN A 37 10.37 18.53 -18.98
CA GLN A 37 10.81 17.28 -19.59
C GLN A 37 12.33 17.11 -19.60
N ASP A 38 13.08 18.21 -19.74
CA ASP A 38 14.55 18.23 -19.78
C ASP A 38 15.18 18.48 -18.40
N ALA A 39 14.40 18.35 -17.29
CA ALA A 39 14.94 18.55 -15.95
C ALA A 39 15.94 17.44 -15.60
N ASP A 40 17.10 17.85 -15.06
CA ASP A 40 18.13 16.92 -14.61
C ASP A 40 17.61 15.98 -13.52
N ALA A 41 18.10 14.72 -13.53
CA ALA A 41 17.82 13.75 -12.49
C ALA A 41 19.13 13.09 -12.03
N ARG A 42 19.16 12.71 -10.76
CA ARG A 42 20.28 11.96 -10.16
C ARG A 42 19.73 10.82 -9.33
N THR A 43 20.38 9.65 -9.45
CA THR A 43 20.03 8.45 -8.71
C THR A 43 21.22 8.00 -7.87
N TRP A 44 20.95 7.64 -6.64
CA TRP A 44 21.94 7.06 -5.71
C TRP A 44 21.48 5.65 -5.34
N ARG A 45 22.33 4.68 -5.57
CA ARG A 45 22.17 3.33 -5.04
C ARG A 45 22.85 3.23 -3.70
N ILE A 46 22.21 2.54 -2.77
CA ILE A 46 22.59 2.47 -1.38
C ILE A 46 22.63 1.00 -0.97
N ARG A 47 23.73 0.59 -0.36
CA ARG A 47 23.85 -0.77 0.17
C ARG A 47 23.09 -0.86 1.51
N PRO A 48 22.05 -1.69 1.61
CA PRO A 48 21.38 -1.92 2.86
C PRO A 48 22.18 -2.87 3.77
N GLU A 49 21.90 -2.81 5.07
CA GLU A 49 22.33 -3.82 6.04
C GLU A 49 21.24 -4.88 6.25
N ALA A 50 19.98 -4.52 5.98
CA ALA A 50 18.84 -5.43 6.02
C ALA A 50 18.74 -6.25 4.73
N PRO A 51 18.22 -7.50 4.79
CA PRO A 51 17.95 -8.29 3.59
C PRO A 51 16.82 -7.66 2.77
N ILE A 52 16.93 -7.74 1.45
CA ILE A 52 15.86 -7.29 0.54
C ILE A 52 14.74 -8.33 0.52
N ASN A 53 13.51 -7.89 0.75
CA ASN A 53 12.35 -8.75 0.63
C ASN A 53 12.19 -9.22 -0.84
N PRO A 54 12.01 -10.52 -1.09
CA PRO A 54 11.82 -11.03 -2.45
C PRO A 54 10.63 -10.39 -3.20
N ASP A 55 9.58 -9.98 -2.47
CA ASP A 55 8.44 -9.30 -3.10
C ASP A 55 8.79 -7.86 -3.50
N ALA A 56 9.63 -7.16 -2.74
CA ALA A 56 10.16 -5.86 -3.13
C ALA A 56 11.06 -6.00 -4.38
N THR A 57 11.95 -7.01 -4.41
CA THR A 57 12.77 -7.29 -5.59
C THR A 57 11.94 -7.55 -6.86
N LYS A 58 10.78 -8.21 -6.75
CA LYS A 58 9.87 -8.40 -7.92
C LYS A 58 9.32 -7.07 -8.45
N VAL A 59 9.14 -6.07 -7.61
CA VAL A 59 8.62 -4.76 -7.99
C VAL A 59 9.67 -3.90 -8.67
N HIS A 60 10.83 -3.69 -8.01
CA HIS A 60 11.86 -2.76 -8.48
C HIS A 60 13.04 -3.43 -9.23
N GLY A 61 13.15 -4.75 -9.18
CA GLY A 61 14.20 -5.50 -9.89
C GLY A 61 15.62 -5.39 -9.30
N ILE A 62 15.81 -4.67 -8.19
CA ILE A 62 17.13 -4.48 -7.58
C ILE A 62 17.44 -5.67 -6.68
N THR A 63 18.62 -6.28 -6.90
CA THR A 63 19.12 -7.41 -6.12
C THR A 63 20.25 -6.99 -5.20
N ALA A 64 20.53 -7.78 -4.17
CA ALA A 64 21.63 -7.51 -3.24
C ALA A 64 23.00 -7.42 -3.95
N ASP A 65 23.22 -8.25 -4.98
CA ASP A 65 24.48 -8.26 -5.74
C ASP A 65 24.72 -6.94 -6.49
N MET A 66 23.65 -6.25 -6.90
CA MET A 66 23.75 -4.94 -7.57
C MET A 66 24.18 -3.81 -6.62
N LEU A 67 24.13 -4.06 -5.31
CA LEU A 67 24.38 -3.08 -4.26
C LEU A 67 25.66 -3.32 -3.45
N VAL A 68 26.39 -4.40 -3.72
CA VAL A 68 27.58 -4.81 -2.93
C VAL A 68 28.62 -3.69 -2.84
N ASP A 69 28.89 -3.00 -3.94
CA ASP A 69 29.88 -1.93 -4.02
C ASP A 69 29.29 -0.53 -3.79
N CYS A 70 27.98 -0.44 -3.47
CA CYS A 70 27.33 0.83 -3.21
C CYS A 70 27.65 1.35 -1.80
N PRO A 71 27.67 2.68 -1.59
CA PRO A 71 27.86 3.26 -0.28
C PRO A 71 26.73 2.89 0.68
N LEU A 72 27.01 2.90 1.99
CA LEU A 72 25.97 2.86 3.04
C LEU A 72 25.21 4.19 3.06
N PHE A 73 24.00 4.17 3.65
CA PHE A 73 23.11 5.33 3.71
C PHE A 73 23.79 6.62 4.26
N PRO A 74 24.60 6.60 5.35
CA PRO A 74 25.25 7.81 5.84
C PRO A 74 26.14 8.50 4.79
N ALA A 75 26.88 7.73 4.00
CA ALA A 75 27.77 8.27 2.98
C ALA A 75 26.96 8.83 1.78
N ALA A 76 25.96 8.10 1.30
CA ALA A 76 25.10 8.54 0.22
C ALA A 76 24.27 9.77 0.60
N SER A 77 23.75 9.82 1.83
CA SER A 77 22.91 10.92 2.32
C SER A 77 23.64 12.25 2.37
N ALA A 78 24.95 12.26 2.58
CA ALA A 78 25.75 13.48 2.54
C ALA A 78 25.65 14.22 1.20
N GLU A 79 25.38 13.52 0.10
CA GLU A 79 25.24 14.10 -1.23
C GLU A 79 23.81 14.58 -1.52
N PHE A 80 22.79 13.76 -1.23
CA PHE A 80 21.41 14.09 -1.61
C PHE A 80 20.64 14.89 -0.56
N LEU A 81 20.95 14.75 0.72
CA LEU A 81 20.22 15.42 1.79
C LEU A 81 20.23 16.95 1.67
N PRO A 82 21.38 17.60 1.35
CA PRO A 82 21.40 19.04 1.09
C PRO A 82 20.50 19.47 -0.08
N LEU A 83 20.35 18.62 -1.09
CA LEU A 83 19.50 18.90 -2.26
C LEU A 83 18.03 18.90 -1.89
N ILE A 84 17.59 17.91 -1.08
CA ILE A 84 16.21 17.82 -0.58
C ILE A 84 15.92 18.96 0.42
N THR A 85 16.84 19.19 1.36
CA THR A 85 16.66 20.26 2.37
C THR A 85 16.77 21.65 1.80
N GLY A 86 17.46 21.85 0.68
CA GLY A 86 17.56 23.11 -0.05
C GLY A 86 16.38 23.40 -0.98
N ALA A 87 15.48 22.45 -1.22
CA ALA A 87 14.30 22.64 -2.04
C ALA A 87 13.21 23.46 -1.33
N ASP A 88 12.48 24.30 -2.08
CA ASP A 88 11.30 25.02 -1.61
C ASP A 88 10.04 24.13 -1.68
N MET A 89 10.02 23.21 -2.65
CA MET A 89 8.93 22.27 -2.89
C MET A 89 9.47 20.86 -3.11
N ILE A 90 8.82 19.90 -2.47
CA ILE A 90 9.06 18.48 -2.64
C ILE A 90 7.81 17.85 -3.27
N VAL A 91 7.99 17.10 -4.34
CA VAL A 91 6.93 16.43 -5.10
C VAL A 91 7.22 14.92 -5.12
N GLY A 92 6.19 14.08 -5.02
CA GLY A 92 6.30 12.64 -5.22
C GLY A 92 4.92 11.99 -5.33
N TYR A 93 4.89 10.70 -5.67
CA TYR A 93 3.67 9.91 -5.74
C TYR A 93 3.53 9.08 -4.48
N ASN A 94 2.55 9.37 -3.62
CA ASN A 94 2.46 8.86 -2.25
C ASN A 94 3.68 9.26 -1.39
N VAL A 95 4.16 10.47 -1.59
CA VAL A 95 5.42 11.01 -1.07
C VAL A 95 5.58 10.94 0.46
N ALA A 96 4.49 10.73 1.18
CA ALA A 96 4.54 10.52 2.63
C ALA A 96 5.34 9.26 2.99
N PHE A 97 5.24 8.19 2.18
CA PHE A 97 6.02 6.97 2.37
C PHE A 97 7.53 7.25 2.24
N ASP A 98 7.94 7.92 1.17
CA ASP A 98 9.34 8.24 0.89
C ASP A 98 9.97 9.11 1.98
N LEU A 99 9.25 10.16 2.39
CA LEU A 99 9.72 11.05 3.44
C LEU A 99 9.82 10.35 4.80
N ASP A 100 8.88 9.46 5.10
CA ASP A 100 8.92 8.68 6.34
C ASP A 100 10.08 7.66 6.33
N MET A 101 10.34 7.01 5.20
CA MET A 101 11.50 6.13 5.03
C MET A 101 12.82 6.89 5.18
N LEU A 102 12.93 8.08 4.58
CA LEU A 102 14.09 8.97 4.76
C LEU A 102 14.28 9.36 6.23
N GLN A 103 13.21 9.75 6.94
CA GLN A 103 13.29 10.07 8.36
C GLN A 103 13.72 8.87 9.21
N ALA A 104 13.23 7.66 8.88
CA ALA A 104 13.61 6.44 9.57
C ALA A 104 15.10 6.11 9.35
N GLU A 105 15.60 6.27 8.13
CA GLU A 105 17.04 6.09 7.82
C GLU A 105 17.92 7.11 8.51
N LEU A 106 17.53 8.38 8.52
CA LEU A 106 18.26 9.43 9.25
C LEU A 106 18.36 9.12 10.74
N ALA A 107 17.24 8.68 11.34
CA ALA A 107 17.21 8.28 12.75
C ALA A 107 18.12 7.07 13.02
N ARG A 108 18.12 6.06 12.14
CA ARG A 108 18.98 4.87 12.25
C ARG A 108 20.45 5.20 12.12
N ALA A 109 20.76 6.17 11.26
CA ALA A 109 22.12 6.66 11.01
C ALA A 109 22.58 7.70 12.05
N GLU A 110 21.77 8.05 13.04
CA GLU A 110 22.02 9.12 14.03
C GLU A 110 22.27 10.50 13.37
N ILE A 111 21.69 10.71 12.19
CA ILE A 111 21.72 11.99 11.46
C ILE A 111 20.50 12.83 11.88
N PRO A 112 20.64 14.14 12.09
CA PRO A 112 19.49 14.98 12.44
C PRO A 112 18.34 14.86 11.44
N PRO A 113 17.08 14.88 11.88
CA PRO A 113 15.92 14.73 11.01
C PRO A 113 15.81 15.91 10.03
N MET A 114 15.26 15.64 8.85
CA MET A 114 14.92 16.71 7.90
C MET A 114 13.81 17.60 8.47
N VAL A 115 14.03 18.91 8.40
CA VAL A 115 13.02 19.90 8.76
C VAL A 115 12.13 20.16 7.54
N LEU A 116 10.88 19.68 7.60
CA LEU A 116 9.88 19.86 6.55
C LEU A 116 9.00 21.09 6.76
N THR A 117 9.07 21.73 7.92
CA THR A 117 8.30 22.93 8.24
C THR A 117 8.67 24.06 7.27
N GLY A 118 7.65 24.68 6.66
CA GLY A 118 7.83 25.74 5.68
C GLY A 118 8.07 25.27 4.25
N LYS A 119 8.27 23.95 4.01
CA LYS A 119 8.35 23.41 2.65
C LYS A 119 6.95 23.13 2.10
N LYS A 120 6.79 23.32 0.79
CA LYS A 120 5.60 22.89 0.06
C LYS A 120 5.77 21.42 -0.32
N ILE A 121 4.84 20.58 0.09
CA ILE A 121 4.86 19.16 -0.27
C ILE A 121 3.66 18.87 -1.15
N VAL A 122 3.91 18.36 -2.36
CA VAL A 122 2.88 17.98 -3.32
C VAL A 122 2.89 16.47 -3.46
N ASP A 123 1.82 15.85 -3.00
CA ASP A 123 1.55 14.43 -3.21
C ASP A 123 0.65 14.27 -4.44
N VAL A 124 1.21 13.75 -5.52
CA VAL A 124 0.52 13.61 -6.80
C VAL A 124 -0.65 12.62 -6.70
N LEU A 125 -0.54 11.56 -5.89
CA LEU A 125 -1.64 10.62 -5.64
C LEU A 125 -2.82 11.32 -4.95
N ARG A 126 -2.54 12.17 -3.94
CA ARG A 126 -3.59 12.94 -3.25
C ARG A 126 -4.23 13.99 -4.16
N LEU A 127 -3.41 14.65 -4.98
CA LEU A 127 -3.92 15.59 -5.98
C LEU A 127 -4.83 14.87 -6.98
N TRP A 128 -4.41 13.71 -7.49
CA TRP A 128 -5.25 12.91 -8.38
C TRP A 128 -6.58 12.52 -7.72
N HIS A 129 -6.55 12.04 -6.47
CA HIS A 129 -7.77 11.72 -5.73
C HIS A 129 -8.67 12.93 -5.47
N HIS A 130 -8.09 14.13 -5.38
CA HIS A 130 -8.86 15.37 -5.21
C HIS A 130 -9.58 15.79 -6.50
N VAL A 131 -8.92 15.71 -7.63
CA VAL A 131 -9.48 16.12 -8.94
C VAL A 131 -10.32 15.03 -9.61
N GLU A 132 -10.16 13.77 -9.23
CA GLU A 132 -10.92 12.62 -9.72
C GLU A 132 -11.59 11.87 -8.55
N PRO A 133 -12.73 12.36 -8.04
CA PRO A 133 -13.41 11.74 -6.92
C PRO A 133 -13.87 10.31 -7.24
N ARG A 134 -13.66 9.37 -6.31
CA ARG A 134 -14.08 7.96 -6.44
C ARG A 134 -15.40 7.70 -5.71
N THR A 135 -16.39 8.55 -5.94
CA THR A 135 -17.76 8.38 -5.44
C THR A 135 -18.63 7.69 -6.49
N LEU A 136 -19.75 7.08 -6.08
CA LEU A 136 -20.72 6.50 -7.02
C LEU A 136 -21.24 7.54 -8.02
N ILE A 137 -21.45 8.77 -7.58
CA ILE A 137 -21.86 9.90 -8.44
C ILE A 137 -20.80 10.15 -9.53
N ALA A 138 -19.54 10.24 -9.13
CA ALA A 138 -18.44 10.46 -10.07
C ALA A 138 -18.25 9.27 -11.03
N ALA A 139 -18.39 8.05 -10.54
CA ALA A 139 -18.33 6.85 -11.36
C ALA A 139 -19.47 6.80 -12.39
N LEU A 140 -20.70 7.12 -11.98
CA LEU A 140 -21.86 7.17 -12.87
C LEU A 140 -21.67 8.23 -13.97
N ALA A 141 -21.21 9.43 -13.61
CA ALA A 141 -20.90 10.48 -14.57
C ALA A 141 -19.78 10.07 -15.55
N LYS A 142 -18.69 9.47 -15.03
CA LYS A 142 -17.52 9.07 -15.82
C LYS A 142 -17.83 7.91 -16.79
N PHE A 143 -18.44 6.85 -16.30
CA PHE A 143 -18.63 5.61 -17.08
C PHE A 143 -19.95 5.54 -17.83
N CYS A 144 -21.00 6.21 -17.34
CA CYS A 144 -22.32 6.17 -17.94
C CYS A 144 -22.73 7.51 -18.58
N GLY A 145 -22.02 8.62 -18.28
CA GLY A 145 -22.42 9.96 -18.74
C GLY A 145 -23.70 10.49 -18.08
N GLU A 146 -24.08 9.95 -16.91
CA GLU A 146 -25.34 10.24 -16.25
C GLU A 146 -25.16 11.03 -14.95
N THR A 147 -26.18 11.78 -14.54
CA THR A 147 -26.28 12.40 -13.21
C THR A 147 -26.98 11.46 -12.22
N HIS A 148 -26.72 11.64 -10.93
CA HIS A 148 -27.34 10.84 -9.86
C HIS A 148 -28.26 11.72 -9.02
N ASP A 149 -29.47 12.00 -9.52
CA ASP A 149 -30.39 12.97 -8.93
C ASP A 149 -31.01 12.48 -7.59
N ASN A 150 -31.04 11.16 -7.38
CA ASN A 150 -31.60 10.52 -6.17
C ASN A 150 -30.51 9.82 -5.33
N ALA A 151 -29.30 10.39 -5.26
CA ALA A 151 -28.24 9.87 -4.43
C ALA A 151 -28.69 9.70 -2.97
N HIS A 152 -28.18 8.66 -2.31
CA HIS A 152 -28.53 8.25 -0.95
C HIS A 152 -29.93 7.59 -0.78
N GLN A 153 -30.57 7.24 -1.88
CA GLN A 153 -31.70 6.30 -1.87
C GLN A 153 -31.18 4.91 -2.28
N ALA A 154 -31.30 3.92 -1.40
CA ALA A 154 -30.70 2.60 -1.61
C ALA A 154 -31.07 1.96 -2.97
N SER A 155 -32.32 2.09 -3.41
CA SER A 155 -32.75 1.55 -4.70
C SER A 155 -32.11 2.25 -5.91
N ALA A 156 -31.94 3.58 -5.82
CA ALA A 156 -31.27 4.37 -6.85
C ALA A 156 -29.76 4.09 -6.88
N ASP A 157 -29.14 3.98 -5.72
CA ASP A 157 -27.71 3.66 -5.59
C ASP A 157 -27.39 2.25 -6.12
N VAL A 158 -28.24 1.25 -5.84
CA VAL A 158 -28.09 -0.10 -6.36
C VAL A 158 -28.22 -0.11 -7.90
N ALA A 159 -29.22 0.59 -8.47
CA ALA A 159 -29.38 0.70 -9.92
C ALA A 159 -28.18 1.43 -10.57
N ALA A 160 -27.68 2.50 -9.96
CA ALA A 160 -26.50 3.21 -10.42
C ALA A 160 -25.25 2.32 -10.39
N THR A 161 -25.06 1.56 -9.29
CA THR A 161 -23.94 0.63 -9.15
C THR A 161 -23.93 -0.45 -10.23
N ALA A 162 -25.10 -1.03 -10.56
CA ALA A 162 -25.21 -2.02 -11.62
C ALA A 162 -24.80 -1.45 -12.99
N ARG A 163 -25.30 -0.23 -13.34
CA ARG A 163 -24.94 0.43 -14.60
C ARG A 163 -23.45 0.78 -14.67
N VAL A 164 -22.89 1.26 -13.59
CA VAL A 164 -21.44 1.53 -13.50
C VAL A 164 -20.65 0.25 -13.75
N LEU A 165 -21.02 -0.88 -13.12
CA LEU A 165 -20.33 -2.15 -13.34
C LEU A 165 -20.41 -2.58 -14.80
N GLU A 166 -21.60 -2.58 -15.42
CA GLU A 166 -21.78 -2.96 -16.84
C GLU A 166 -20.93 -2.08 -17.77
N SER A 167 -20.94 -0.76 -17.52
CA SER A 167 -20.15 0.18 -18.31
C SER A 167 -18.64 -0.02 -18.11
N MET A 168 -18.19 -0.27 -16.90
CA MET A 168 -16.79 -0.60 -16.62
C MET A 168 -16.34 -1.89 -17.30
N LEU A 169 -17.15 -2.95 -17.25
CA LEU A 169 -16.84 -4.21 -17.94
C LEU A 169 -16.65 -4.00 -19.45
N SER A 170 -17.49 -3.17 -20.06
CA SER A 170 -17.38 -2.81 -21.48
C SER A 170 -16.14 -1.94 -21.74
N THR A 171 -15.94 -0.87 -20.95
CA THR A 171 -14.86 0.10 -21.16
C THR A 171 -13.48 -0.54 -21.05
N PHE A 172 -13.32 -1.50 -20.13
CA PHE A 172 -12.03 -2.15 -19.87
C PHE A 172 -11.88 -3.53 -20.53
N GLY A 173 -12.77 -3.90 -21.46
CA GLY A 173 -12.68 -5.17 -22.18
C GLY A 173 -12.85 -6.40 -21.31
N LEU A 174 -13.60 -6.30 -20.21
CA LEU A 174 -13.83 -7.36 -19.24
C LEU A 174 -15.16 -8.10 -19.45
N THR A 175 -15.92 -7.77 -20.49
CA THR A 175 -17.27 -8.31 -20.75
C THR A 175 -17.25 -9.82 -20.94
N ASP A 176 -16.20 -10.37 -21.54
CA ASP A 176 -16.06 -11.80 -21.82
C ASP A 176 -15.51 -12.60 -20.63
N LYS A 177 -15.10 -11.93 -19.58
CA LYS A 177 -14.62 -12.60 -18.36
C LYS A 177 -15.79 -13.09 -17.51
N PRO A 178 -15.71 -14.30 -16.93
CA PRO A 178 -16.76 -14.77 -16.03
C PRO A 178 -16.83 -13.89 -14.77
N LEU A 179 -18.03 -13.64 -14.26
CA LEU A 179 -18.22 -12.79 -13.08
C LEU A 179 -17.46 -13.29 -11.84
N SER A 180 -17.15 -14.58 -11.75
CA SER A 180 -16.31 -15.15 -10.68
C SER A 180 -14.87 -14.63 -10.73
N GLU A 181 -14.33 -14.40 -11.94
CA GLU A 181 -13.00 -13.79 -12.12
C GLU A 181 -13.05 -12.32 -11.74
N ILE A 182 -14.05 -11.57 -12.20
CA ILE A 182 -14.26 -10.17 -11.78
C ILE A 182 -14.38 -10.06 -10.26
N ALA A 183 -15.14 -10.96 -9.64
CA ALA A 183 -15.27 -11.00 -8.18
C ALA A 183 -13.92 -11.26 -7.49
N SER A 184 -13.05 -12.10 -8.06
CA SER A 184 -11.73 -12.37 -7.47
C SER A 184 -10.78 -11.19 -7.54
N ILE A 185 -10.81 -10.43 -8.64
CA ILE A 185 -10.00 -9.21 -8.83
C ILE A 185 -10.44 -8.11 -7.86
N SER A 186 -11.75 -7.97 -7.63
CA SER A 186 -12.34 -6.87 -6.86
C SER A 186 -12.75 -7.23 -5.43
N ASP A 187 -12.34 -8.40 -4.91
CA ASP A 187 -12.73 -8.87 -3.58
C ASP A 187 -12.15 -7.97 -2.46
N PRO A 188 -12.96 -7.14 -1.79
CA PRO A 188 -12.47 -6.26 -0.74
C PRO A 188 -11.99 -7.02 0.50
N PHE A 189 -12.25 -8.34 0.56
CA PHE A 189 -11.86 -9.21 1.66
C PHE A 189 -10.69 -10.14 1.31
N ALA A 190 -10.13 -10.05 0.11
CA ALA A 190 -9.00 -10.90 -0.32
C ALA A 190 -7.82 -10.83 0.68
N SER A 191 -7.45 -9.63 1.14
CA SER A 191 -6.42 -9.42 2.16
C SER A 191 -6.80 -9.95 3.55
N ARG A 192 -8.06 -10.28 3.77
CA ARG A 192 -8.59 -10.79 5.04
C ARG A 192 -8.89 -12.29 5.01
N ALA A 193 -8.54 -12.98 3.90
CA ALA A 193 -8.86 -14.39 3.71
C ALA A 193 -8.30 -15.30 4.81
N SER A 194 -7.16 -14.90 5.42
CA SER A 194 -6.58 -15.63 6.55
C SER A 194 -7.17 -15.25 7.92
N TRP A 195 -7.97 -14.18 8.02
CA TRP A 195 -8.43 -13.69 9.32
C TRP A 195 -9.47 -14.64 9.94
N ILE A 196 -9.34 -14.83 11.23
CA ILE A 196 -10.34 -15.53 12.03
C ILE A 196 -11.20 -14.50 12.76
N GLY A 197 -12.36 -14.20 12.18
CA GLY A 197 -13.24 -13.12 12.64
C GLY A 197 -12.89 -11.75 12.01
N PRO A 198 -13.45 -10.65 12.52
CA PRO A 198 -13.43 -9.34 11.85
C PRO A 198 -12.13 -8.55 11.99
N SER A 199 -11.06 -9.12 12.54
CA SER A 199 -9.79 -8.41 12.74
C SER A 199 -8.57 -9.29 12.49
N PRO A 200 -7.39 -8.71 12.16
CA PRO A 200 -6.18 -9.45 11.82
C PRO A 200 -5.46 -10.09 13.01
N HIS A 201 -6.00 -9.95 14.23
CA HIS A 201 -5.31 -10.43 15.43
C HIS A 201 -5.12 -11.93 15.49
N ILE A 202 -6.07 -12.70 14.96
CA ILE A 202 -5.99 -14.16 14.87
C ILE A 202 -6.21 -14.54 13.42
N GLN A 203 -5.39 -15.46 12.92
CA GLN A 203 -5.36 -15.82 11.50
C GLN A 203 -5.18 -17.33 11.32
N TRP A 204 -5.60 -17.84 10.17
CA TRP A 204 -5.21 -19.13 9.65
C TRP A 204 -3.82 -19.03 9.01
N ASP A 205 -2.91 -19.93 9.32
CA ASP A 205 -1.68 -20.09 8.56
C ASP A 205 -1.90 -21.00 7.33
N ALA A 206 -0.88 -21.08 6.45
CA ALA A 206 -0.94 -21.89 5.23
C ALA A 206 -1.13 -23.39 5.49
N SER A 207 -0.74 -23.89 6.67
CA SER A 207 -0.92 -25.29 7.08
C SER A 207 -2.28 -25.55 7.74
N GLY A 208 -3.05 -24.49 7.96
CA GLY A 208 -4.34 -24.53 8.65
C GLY A 208 -4.22 -24.49 10.16
N GLY A 209 -3.13 -24.01 10.68
CA GLY A 209 -2.97 -23.68 12.09
C GLY A 209 -3.59 -22.33 12.41
N VAL A 210 -3.88 -22.10 13.69
CA VAL A 210 -4.41 -20.82 14.20
C VAL A 210 -3.29 -20.04 14.85
N ILE A 211 -2.92 -18.91 14.27
CA ILE A 211 -1.77 -18.10 14.69
C ILE A 211 -2.17 -16.70 15.13
N PHE A 212 -1.31 -16.05 15.92
CA PHE A 212 -1.43 -14.62 16.18
C PHE A 212 -0.94 -13.81 15.00
N GLY A 213 -1.70 -12.78 14.61
CA GLY A 213 -1.31 -11.79 13.59
C GLY A 213 -0.58 -10.57 14.15
N PHE A 214 -0.25 -10.52 15.46
CA PHE A 214 0.28 -9.32 16.12
C PHE A 214 1.27 -9.62 17.25
N GLY A 215 2.00 -8.57 17.63
CA GLY A 215 2.87 -8.53 18.80
C GLY A 215 4.03 -9.53 18.74
N ARG A 216 4.67 -9.80 19.89
CA ARG A 216 5.81 -10.72 20.01
C ARG A 216 5.49 -12.17 19.68
N TYR A 217 4.20 -12.54 19.65
CA TYR A 217 3.72 -13.86 19.28
C TYR A 217 3.22 -13.94 17.82
N LYS A 218 3.45 -12.89 17.01
CA LYS A 218 3.10 -12.91 15.59
C LYS A 218 3.62 -14.19 14.92
N ASN A 219 2.79 -14.83 14.11
CA ASN A 219 3.04 -16.10 13.42
C ASN A 219 3.24 -17.34 14.34
N GLN A 220 3.03 -17.21 15.64
CA GLN A 220 3.06 -18.37 16.54
C GLN A 220 1.65 -18.93 16.78
N GLN A 221 1.57 -20.25 17.00
CA GLN A 221 0.33 -20.95 17.24
C GLN A 221 -0.37 -20.49 18.53
N VAL A 222 -1.64 -20.15 18.44
CA VAL A 222 -2.45 -19.74 19.61
C VAL A 222 -2.56 -20.87 20.63
N SER A 223 -2.65 -22.12 20.17
CA SER A 223 -2.77 -23.31 21.03
C SER A 223 -1.50 -23.58 21.85
N SER A 224 -0.33 -23.12 21.42
CA SER A 224 0.95 -23.30 22.11
C SER A 224 1.38 -22.08 22.94
N ALA A 225 0.60 -20.99 22.86
CA ALA A 225 0.94 -19.78 23.59
C ALA A 225 0.95 -19.95 25.11
N ASP A 226 1.80 -19.17 25.76
CA ASP A 226 1.86 -19.10 27.22
C ASP A 226 0.53 -18.65 27.82
N GLY A 227 0.08 -19.37 28.88
CA GLY A 227 -1.18 -19.04 29.54
C GLY A 227 -1.20 -17.66 30.20
N GLY A 228 -0.04 -17.10 30.55
CA GLY A 228 0.08 -15.73 31.05
C GLY A 228 -0.26 -14.70 29.95
N PHE A 229 0.21 -14.93 28.74
CA PHE A 229 -0.10 -14.07 27.59
C PHE A 229 -1.57 -14.14 27.19
N LEU A 230 -2.16 -15.35 27.17
CA LEU A 230 -3.58 -15.50 26.90
C LEU A 230 -4.44 -14.76 27.94
N ARG A 231 -4.12 -14.89 29.23
CA ARG A 231 -4.79 -14.13 30.30
C ARG A 231 -4.60 -12.63 30.17
N TRP A 232 -3.42 -12.19 29.76
CA TRP A 232 -3.17 -10.77 29.50
C TRP A 232 -4.09 -10.22 28.40
N ILE A 233 -4.28 -10.95 27.28
CA ILE A 233 -5.23 -10.57 26.21
C ILE A 233 -6.66 -10.46 26.79
N LEU A 234 -7.07 -11.42 27.64
CA LEU A 234 -8.41 -11.39 28.24
C LEU A 234 -8.66 -10.15 29.11
N GLY A 235 -7.59 -9.64 29.77
CA GLY A 235 -7.65 -8.45 30.63
C GLY A 235 -7.45 -7.12 29.91
N LYS A 236 -7.16 -7.11 28.62
CA LYS A 236 -6.91 -5.89 27.83
C LYS A 236 -8.05 -5.59 26.87
N ASP A 237 -8.01 -4.42 26.24
CA ASP A 237 -9.01 -4.03 25.25
C ASP A 237 -8.71 -4.67 23.88
N PHE A 238 -9.11 -5.94 23.74
CA PHE A 238 -9.07 -6.69 22.49
C PHE A 238 -10.49 -6.98 22.00
N PRO A 239 -10.69 -7.14 20.67
CA PRO A 239 -11.98 -7.49 20.10
C PRO A 239 -12.60 -8.74 20.77
N PRO A 240 -13.93 -8.79 20.92
CA PRO A 240 -14.62 -9.90 21.63
C PRO A 240 -14.28 -11.29 21.07
N HIS A 241 -14.18 -11.43 19.75
CA HIS A 241 -13.82 -12.71 19.10
C HIS A 241 -12.41 -13.16 19.48
N VAL A 242 -11.43 -12.24 19.56
CA VAL A 242 -10.04 -12.52 19.97
C VAL A 242 -10.04 -13.05 21.42
N LYS A 243 -10.73 -12.37 22.31
CA LYS A 243 -10.90 -12.82 23.71
C LYS A 243 -11.56 -14.19 23.79
N LYS A 244 -12.61 -14.43 22.97
CA LYS A 244 -13.29 -15.73 22.94
C LYS A 244 -12.36 -16.86 22.50
N ILE A 245 -11.59 -16.66 21.43
CA ILE A 245 -10.62 -17.63 20.91
C ILE A 245 -9.52 -17.90 21.96
N CYS A 246 -8.94 -16.85 22.56
CA CYS A 246 -7.92 -17.01 23.58
C CYS A 246 -8.43 -17.73 24.85
N ARG A 247 -9.68 -17.50 25.24
CA ARG A 247 -10.33 -18.21 26.36
C ARG A 247 -10.44 -19.69 26.06
N VAL A 248 -10.91 -20.06 24.86
CA VAL A 248 -11.02 -21.47 24.45
C VAL A 248 -9.65 -22.13 24.37
N ALA A 249 -8.63 -21.44 23.87
CA ALA A 249 -7.26 -21.93 23.86
C ALA A 249 -6.71 -22.19 25.27
N LEU A 250 -7.10 -21.38 26.24
CA LEU A 250 -6.69 -21.52 27.64
C LEU A 250 -7.42 -22.67 28.34
N GLU A 251 -8.74 -22.79 28.14
CA GLU A 251 -9.62 -23.69 28.90
C GLU A 251 -9.78 -25.07 28.23
N ARG A 252 -9.71 -25.14 26.91
CA ARG A 252 -10.03 -26.34 26.12
C ARG A 252 -8.94 -26.70 25.12
N ARG A 253 -7.69 -26.67 25.51
CA ARG A 253 -6.52 -26.81 24.63
C ARG A 253 -6.60 -28.01 23.67
N ARG A 254 -7.07 -29.16 24.15
CA ARG A 254 -7.20 -30.38 23.31
C ARG A 254 -8.32 -30.29 22.26
N GLN A 255 -9.34 -29.48 22.49
CA GLN A 255 -10.50 -29.31 21.60
C GLN A 255 -10.45 -27.98 20.85
N PHE A 256 -9.39 -27.20 21.03
CA PHE A 256 -9.25 -25.85 20.51
C PHE A 256 -9.47 -25.79 19.00
N MET A 257 -8.77 -26.61 18.24
CA MET A 257 -8.87 -26.62 16.77
C MET A 257 -10.27 -27.03 16.30
N ILE A 258 -10.84 -28.06 16.88
CA ILE A 258 -12.22 -28.52 16.55
C ILE A 258 -13.21 -27.37 16.78
N TRP A 259 -13.05 -26.68 17.92
CA TRP A 259 -13.92 -25.55 18.24
C TRP A 259 -13.73 -24.39 17.26
N VAL A 260 -12.47 -24.04 16.92
CA VAL A 260 -12.22 -22.94 15.97
C VAL A 260 -12.78 -23.28 14.59
N GLU A 261 -12.58 -24.49 14.09
CA GLU A 261 -13.11 -24.92 12.78
C GLU A 261 -14.64 -24.94 12.74
N GLN A 262 -15.29 -25.25 13.85
CA GLN A 262 -16.74 -25.22 13.96
C GLN A 262 -17.32 -23.81 13.91
N TYR A 263 -16.69 -22.84 14.58
CA TYR A 263 -17.22 -21.48 14.71
C TYR A 263 -16.63 -20.47 13.72
N TYR A 264 -15.47 -20.79 13.17
CA TYR A 264 -14.74 -19.99 12.19
C TYR A 264 -14.16 -20.93 11.12
N PRO A 265 -15.02 -21.50 10.24
CA PRO A 265 -14.55 -22.44 9.24
C PRO A 265 -13.46 -21.81 8.37
N ARG A 266 -12.49 -22.63 7.96
CA ARG A 266 -11.44 -22.18 7.05
C ARG A 266 -12.07 -21.67 5.77
N PRO A 267 -11.59 -20.55 5.24
CA PRO A 267 -11.96 -20.17 3.88
C PRO A 267 -11.55 -21.30 2.95
N VAL A 268 -12.49 -21.76 2.11
CA VAL A 268 -12.17 -22.68 1.02
C VAL A 268 -11.09 -21.98 0.20
N ALA A 269 -9.95 -22.65 -0.01
CA ALA A 269 -8.91 -22.11 -0.89
C ALA A 269 -9.58 -21.81 -2.23
N LYS A 270 -9.77 -20.52 -2.54
CA LYS A 270 -10.11 -20.11 -3.90
C LYS A 270 -8.94 -20.62 -4.72
N GLU A 271 -9.21 -21.38 -5.79
CA GLU A 271 -8.18 -21.65 -6.78
C GLU A 271 -7.58 -20.30 -7.12
N THR A 272 -6.36 -20.07 -6.69
CA THR A 272 -5.60 -18.90 -7.09
C THR A 272 -5.28 -19.15 -8.54
N HIS A 273 -6.13 -18.64 -9.43
CA HIS A 273 -5.64 -18.38 -10.78
C HIS A 273 -4.41 -17.49 -10.57
N PRO A 274 -3.25 -17.86 -11.11
CA PRO A 274 -2.07 -17.00 -11.02
C PRO A 274 -2.53 -15.62 -11.45
N ILE A 275 -2.36 -14.64 -10.58
CA ILE A 275 -2.40 -13.23 -10.98
C ILE A 275 -1.42 -13.21 -12.13
N ILE A 276 -1.92 -12.92 -13.34
CA ILE A 276 -1.09 -12.84 -14.53
C ILE A 276 -0.13 -11.70 -14.24
N ALA A 277 1.07 -12.07 -13.80
CA ALA A 277 2.13 -11.14 -13.41
C ALA A 277 2.76 -10.45 -14.65
N ASP A 278 2.21 -10.69 -15.86
CA ASP A 278 2.73 -10.21 -17.14
C ASP A 278 1.69 -9.51 -18.02
N GLU A 279 0.46 -9.26 -17.54
CA GLU A 279 -0.38 -8.29 -18.24
C GLU A 279 -0.19 -6.91 -17.63
N PRO A 280 0.05 -5.86 -18.45
CA PRO A 280 0.15 -4.50 -17.95
C PRO A 280 -1.14 -4.18 -17.20
N ASP A 281 -0.99 -3.53 -16.04
CA ASP A 281 -2.07 -3.03 -15.21
C ASP A 281 -3.19 -2.49 -16.13
N PRO A 282 -4.40 -3.11 -16.17
CA PRO A 282 -5.47 -2.66 -17.05
C PRO A 282 -5.92 -1.23 -16.74
N PHE A 283 -5.39 -0.64 -15.68
CA PHE A 283 -5.57 0.76 -15.28
C PHE A 283 -4.33 1.63 -15.56
N GLY A 284 -3.24 1.04 -16.06
CA GLY A 284 -2.02 1.69 -16.49
C GLY A 284 -2.02 1.92 -17.99
N GLN A 285 -2.17 3.18 -18.41
CA GLN A 285 -2.01 3.72 -19.77
C GLN A 285 -3.14 3.43 -20.75
N SER A 286 -4.20 4.22 -20.69
CA SER A 286 -4.89 4.60 -21.92
C SER A 286 -3.99 5.63 -22.63
N ASP A 287 -3.45 5.26 -23.79
CA ASP A 287 -2.93 6.20 -24.76
C ASP A 287 -3.94 7.34 -24.95
N ALA A 288 -3.58 8.53 -24.50
CA ALA A 288 -4.34 9.72 -24.82
C ALA A 288 -4.27 9.91 -26.35
N PRO A 289 -5.39 10.07 -27.06
CA PRO A 289 -5.34 10.43 -28.45
C PRO A 289 -4.68 11.80 -28.57
N SER A 290 -3.60 11.87 -29.34
CA SER A 290 -2.98 13.11 -29.77
C SER A 290 -4.00 13.98 -30.49
N GLY A 291 -4.29 15.14 -29.95
CA GLY A 291 -4.94 16.21 -30.71
C GLY A 291 -6.12 16.88 -30.00
N THR A 292 -5.91 17.96 -29.35
CA THR A 292 -6.32 19.31 -29.77
C THR A 292 -6.07 20.32 -28.63
N GLN A 293 -5.39 21.37 -28.97
CA GLN A 293 -5.23 22.59 -28.19
C GLN A 293 -6.60 23.17 -27.79
N GLY A 294 -6.68 23.68 -26.56
CA GLY A 294 -7.82 24.51 -26.17
C GLY A 294 -7.80 24.89 -24.69
N VAL A 295 -7.01 25.93 -24.42
CA VAL A 295 -7.25 27.05 -23.49
C VAL A 295 -7.74 26.73 -22.06
N LEU A 296 -6.82 27.06 -21.16
CA LEU A 296 -6.96 27.60 -19.81
C LEU A 296 -8.30 28.31 -19.49
N LEU A 297 -8.85 27.98 -18.34
CA LEU A 297 -9.02 28.94 -17.22
C LEU A 297 -9.03 28.16 -15.90
#